data_18e02c6f12df5274b88696270db318d9
#
_entry.id   18e02c6f12df5274b88696270db318d9
#
_cell.length_a   1.000
_cell.length_b   1.000
_cell.length_c   1.000
_cell.angle_alpha   90.00
_cell.angle_beta   90.00
_cell.angle_gamma   90.00
#
_symmetry.space_group_name_H-M   'P 1'
#
loop_
_entity.id
_entity.type
_entity.pdbx_description
1 polymer ?
#
loop_
_entity_poly.entity_id
_entity_poly.type
_entity_poly.pdbx_seq_one_letter_code
_entity_poly.pdbx_strand_id
1 'polypeptide(L)'
;MIKFSALNKWFGANHVLQDINLDVAHGEVVVVCGPSGSGKSTLIRCVNGLEKFQSGSLVVDGTSISDASQLRRLRMELGFMFQQFNLYPHMSALDNVALAPMHVRKLPRADALARSRAQLERVGLGDKFDAFPKQLSGGQQQRVAIARSLSMQPKIMLFDEPTSALDPEMITEVLDVMVQLAKEGMTMIVVTHEMGFARKVADRVVFMDKGKILEVADPEVFFTNPVNPRAREFLSKILNH
;
A
#
# COMPACT_ATOMS: atom_id res chain seq x y z
N MET A 1 -12.90 -8.32 3.22
CA MET A 1 -12.60 -6.89 3.27
C MET A 1 -12.48 -6.28 1.86
N ILE A 2 -11.72 -6.89 0.97
CA ILE A 2 -11.63 -6.48 -0.44
C ILE A 2 -11.95 -7.70 -1.31
N LYS A 3 -12.76 -7.51 -2.37
CA LYS A 3 -13.12 -8.60 -3.28
C LYS A 3 -13.07 -8.14 -4.74
N PHE A 4 -12.18 -8.76 -5.50
CA PHE A 4 -12.09 -8.65 -6.95
C PHE A 4 -12.81 -9.83 -7.58
N SER A 5 -13.65 -9.59 -8.57
CA SER A 5 -14.37 -10.64 -9.31
C SER A 5 -14.30 -10.38 -10.81
N ALA A 6 -13.54 -11.21 -11.53
CA ALA A 6 -13.27 -11.14 -12.96
C ALA A 6 -12.95 -9.70 -13.45
N LEU A 7 -12.10 -8.98 -12.66
CA LEU A 7 -11.81 -7.58 -12.94
C LEU A 7 -10.86 -7.47 -14.12
N ASN A 8 -11.23 -6.62 -15.08
CA ASN A 8 -10.46 -6.37 -16.28
C ASN A 8 -10.22 -4.87 -16.48
N LYS A 9 -8.97 -4.52 -16.81
CA LYS A 9 -8.55 -3.14 -17.04
C LYS A 9 -7.74 -3.01 -18.32
N TRP A 10 -8.13 -2.04 -19.15
CA TRP A 10 -7.39 -1.66 -20.36
C TRP A 10 -6.91 -0.21 -20.28
N PHE A 11 -5.74 0.05 -20.88
CA PHE A 11 -5.29 1.37 -21.28
C PHE A 11 -5.20 1.39 -22.82
N GLY A 12 -6.19 2.00 -23.47
CA GLY A 12 -6.37 1.88 -24.91
C GLY A 12 -6.55 0.42 -25.32
N ALA A 13 -5.68 -0.10 -26.20
CA ALA A 13 -5.69 -1.50 -26.62
C ALA A 13 -4.92 -2.44 -25.67
N ASN A 14 -4.18 -1.92 -24.71
CA ASN A 14 -3.36 -2.72 -23.81
C ASN A 14 -4.20 -3.27 -22.66
N HIS A 15 -4.35 -4.61 -22.55
CA HIS A 15 -5.06 -5.32 -21.50
C HIS A 15 -4.15 -5.54 -20.29
N VAL A 16 -4.20 -4.64 -19.33
CA VAL A 16 -3.25 -4.56 -18.20
C VAL A 16 -3.66 -5.42 -17.01
N LEU A 17 -4.96 -5.60 -16.75
CA LEU A 17 -5.46 -6.56 -15.76
C LEU A 17 -6.45 -7.49 -16.45
N GLN A 18 -6.26 -8.79 -16.30
CA GLN A 18 -6.97 -9.84 -17.03
C GLN A 18 -7.62 -10.82 -16.06
N ASP A 19 -8.95 -10.75 -15.97
CA ASP A 19 -9.78 -11.65 -15.15
C ASP A 19 -9.28 -11.82 -13.71
N ILE A 20 -8.96 -10.71 -13.07
CA ILE A 20 -8.45 -10.71 -11.70
C ILE A 20 -9.53 -11.16 -10.73
N ASN A 21 -9.24 -12.23 -10.00
CA ASN A 21 -10.02 -12.75 -8.89
C ASN A 21 -9.14 -12.83 -7.66
N LEU A 22 -9.48 -12.09 -6.60
CA LEU A 22 -8.75 -12.05 -5.35
C LEU A 22 -9.66 -11.56 -4.24
N ASP A 23 -9.63 -12.26 -3.12
CA ASP A 23 -10.26 -11.83 -1.87
C ASP A 23 -9.18 -11.45 -0.86
N VAL A 24 -9.40 -10.40 -0.08
CA VAL A 24 -8.54 -10.04 1.07
C VAL A 24 -9.44 -9.97 2.31
N ALA A 25 -9.10 -10.73 3.32
CA ALA A 25 -9.83 -10.77 4.60
C ALA A 25 -9.52 -9.53 5.46
N HIS A 26 -10.29 -9.35 6.54
CA HIS A 26 -9.99 -8.33 7.55
C HIS A 26 -8.72 -8.73 8.34
N GLY A 27 -7.81 -7.79 8.55
CA GLY A 27 -6.55 -8.02 9.24
C GLY A 27 -5.51 -8.78 8.42
N GLU A 28 -5.82 -9.16 7.19
CA GLU A 28 -4.91 -9.91 6.32
C GLU A 28 -3.89 -9.00 5.63
N VAL A 29 -2.66 -9.47 5.57
CA VAL A 29 -1.56 -8.86 4.83
C VAL A 29 -1.32 -9.65 3.55
N VAL A 30 -1.69 -9.08 2.41
CA VAL A 30 -1.46 -9.65 1.08
C VAL A 30 -0.29 -8.91 0.42
N VAL A 31 0.77 -9.65 0.10
CA VAL A 31 1.89 -9.11 -0.68
C VAL A 31 1.71 -9.47 -2.14
N VAL A 32 1.79 -8.46 -3.02
CA VAL A 32 1.71 -8.63 -4.47
C VAL A 32 3.10 -8.42 -5.06
N CYS A 33 3.65 -9.45 -5.70
CA CYS A 33 4.95 -9.41 -6.36
C CYS A 33 4.87 -9.84 -7.82
N GLY A 34 5.95 -9.64 -8.56
CA GLY A 34 6.05 -10.00 -9.99
C GLY A 34 6.87 -8.99 -10.79
N PRO A 35 7.17 -9.28 -12.07
CA PRO A 35 7.96 -8.41 -12.93
C PRO A 35 7.40 -6.99 -13.06
N SER A 36 8.27 -6.03 -13.42
CA SER A 36 7.82 -4.69 -13.80
C SER A 36 6.85 -4.77 -14.98
N GLY A 37 5.80 -3.93 -14.95
CA GLY A 37 4.77 -3.95 -15.98
C GLY A 37 3.74 -5.09 -15.87
N SER A 38 3.79 -5.94 -14.84
CA SER A 38 2.80 -7.03 -14.67
C SER A 38 1.41 -6.58 -14.21
N GLY A 39 1.20 -5.27 -13.90
CA GLY A 39 -0.10 -4.72 -13.51
C GLY A 39 -0.29 -4.48 -12.01
N LYS A 40 0.70 -4.73 -11.15
CA LYS A 40 0.62 -4.61 -9.67
C LYS A 40 0.13 -3.24 -9.19
N SER A 41 0.79 -2.16 -9.63
CA SER A 41 0.39 -0.79 -9.27
C SER A 41 -1.00 -0.45 -9.80
N THR A 42 -1.37 -0.93 -10.98
CA THR A 42 -2.73 -0.76 -11.52
C THR A 42 -3.76 -1.47 -10.67
N LEU A 43 -3.46 -2.71 -10.22
CA LEU A 43 -4.33 -3.49 -9.34
C LEU A 43 -4.65 -2.72 -8.06
N ILE A 44 -3.61 -2.25 -7.35
CA ILE A 44 -3.79 -1.56 -6.07
C ILE A 44 -4.47 -0.19 -6.25
N ARG A 45 -4.23 0.51 -7.37
CA ARG A 45 -4.89 1.78 -7.71
C ARG A 45 -6.37 1.63 -8.07
N CYS A 46 -6.79 0.44 -8.49
CA CYS A 46 -8.23 0.15 -8.63
C CYS A 46 -8.93 0.12 -7.27
N VAL A 47 -8.27 -0.33 -6.19
CA VAL A 47 -8.89 -0.47 -4.85
C VAL A 47 -9.35 0.87 -4.28
N ASN A 48 -8.63 1.96 -4.54
CA ASN A 48 -9.02 3.30 -4.09
C ASN A 48 -9.74 4.13 -5.18
N GLY A 49 -10.01 3.49 -6.33
CA GLY A 49 -10.67 4.13 -7.47
C GLY A 49 -9.84 5.21 -8.16
N LEU A 50 -8.50 5.21 -8.01
CA LEU A 50 -7.61 6.06 -8.82
C LEU A 50 -7.57 5.57 -10.26
N GLU A 51 -7.64 4.25 -10.46
CA GLU A 51 -7.78 3.65 -11.77
C GLU A 51 -9.18 3.04 -11.93
N LYS A 52 -9.84 3.37 -13.03
CA LYS A 52 -11.13 2.79 -13.41
C LYS A 52 -10.90 1.52 -14.21
N PHE A 53 -11.64 0.46 -13.92
CA PHE A 53 -11.66 -0.78 -14.70
C PHE A 53 -12.87 -0.81 -15.64
N GLN A 54 -12.85 -1.66 -16.68
CA GLN A 54 -13.88 -1.69 -17.71
C GLN A 54 -14.87 -2.83 -17.55
N SER A 55 -14.46 -3.95 -16.92
CA SER A 55 -15.40 -5.06 -16.64
C SER A 55 -15.04 -5.78 -15.35
N GLY A 56 -15.95 -6.60 -14.86
CA GLY A 56 -15.87 -7.24 -13.56
C GLY A 56 -16.42 -6.38 -12.43
N SER A 57 -16.08 -6.73 -11.19
CA SER A 57 -16.49 -5.96 -10.02
C SER A 57 -15.38 -5.89 -8.97
N LEU A 58 -15.40 -4.82 -8.19
CA LEU A 58 -14.52 -4.60 -7.05
C LEU A 58 -15.33 -4.01 -5.90
N VAL A 59 -15.35 -4.75 -4.78
CA VAL A 59 -16.02 -4.34 -3.55
C VAL A 59 -14.97 -4.18 -2.46
N VAL A 60 -15.00 -3.05 -1.75
CA VAL A 60 -14.09 -2.72 -0.66
C VAL A 60 -14.90 -2.28 0.54
N ASP A 61 -14.73 -2.96 1.67
CA ASP A 61 -15.49 -2.73 2.91
C ASP A 61 -17.01 -2.65 2.66
N GLY A 62 -17.55 -3.60 1.86
CA GLY A 62 -18.95 -3.66 1.48
C GLY A 62 -19.40 -2.62 0.44
N THR A 63 -18.53 -1.73 -0.02
CA THR A 63 -18.82 -0.65 -0.97
C THR A 63 -18.28 -0.99 -2.35
N SER A 64 -19.11 -0.88 -3.40
CA SER A 64 -18.65 -1.02 -4.79
C SER A 64 -17.82 0.20 -5.20
N ILE A 65 -16.64 -0.04 -5.76
CA ILE A 65 -15.77 1.01 -6.30
C ILE A 65 -16.41 1.76 -7.49
N SER A 66 -17.32 1.12 -8.20
CA SER A 66 -18.04 1.74 -9.32
C SER A 66 -19.10 2.75 -8.87
N ASP A 67 -19.45 2.78 -7.58
CA ASP A 67 -20.38 3.76 -7.01
C ASP A 67 -19.66 5.07 -6.70
N ALA A 68 -19.70 6.01 -7.63
CA ALA A 68 -19.06 7.31 -7.48
C ALA A 68 -19.57 8.11 -6.27
N SER A 69 -20.82 7.89 -5.84
CA SER A 69 -21.43 8.58 -4.69
C SER A 69 -20.77 8.19 -3.37
N GLN A 70 -20.33 6.95 -3.24
CA GLN A 70 -19.71 6.41 -2.02
C GLN A 70 -18.18 6.47 -2.04
N LEU A 71 -17.56 6.65 -3.21
CA LEU A 71 -16.11 6.60 -3.39
C LEU A 71 -15.36 7.61 -2.50
N ARG A 72 -15.92 8.82 -2.31
CA ARG A 72 -15.31 9.81 -1.41
C ARG A 72 -15.29 9.33 0.05
N ARG A 73 -16.38 8.71 0.51
CA ARG A 73 -16.47 8.14 1.88
C ARG A 73 -15.54 6.96 2.04
N LEU A 74 -15.50 6.09 1.05
CA LEU A 74 -14.59 4.94 1.06
C LEU A 74 -13.12 5.36 1.15
N ARG A 75 -12.69 6.37 0.39
CA ARG A 75 -11.32 6.89 0.42
C ARG A 75 -10.90 7.43 1.79
N MET A 76 -11.84 7.81 2.66
CA MET A 76 -11.50 8.20 4.04
C MET A 76 -11.11 6.99 4.90
N GLU A 77 -11.56 5.79 4.53
CA GLU A 77 -11.26 4.53 5.22
C GLU A 77 -10.06 3.79 4.60
N LEU A 78 -9.43 4.36 3.58
CA LEU A 78 -8.28 3.80 2.88
C LEU A 78 -7.06 4.71 3.05
N GLY A 79 -5.96 4.16 3.56
CA GLY A 79 -4.65 4.77 3.45
C GLY A 79 -3.97 4.31 2.16
N PHE A 80 -3.35 5.22 1.41
CA PHE A 80 -2.60 4.89 0.20
C PHE A 80 -1.20 5.49 0.24
N MET A 81 -0.20 4.64 0.10
CA MET A 81 1.20 5.00 0.00
C MET A 81 1.67 4.85 -1.43
N PHE A 82 2.10 5.96 -2.01
CA PHE A 82 2.69 6.00 -3.35
C PHE A 82 4.19 5.69 -3.29
N GLN A 83 4.75 5.31 -4.41
CA GLN A 83 6.19 5.15 -4.61
C GLN A 83 6.97 6.43 -4.27
N GLN A 84 6.42 7.59 -4.62
CA GLN A 84 6.95 8.91 -4.21
C GLN A 84 6.26 9.38 -2.93
N PHE A 85 6.98 10.11 -2.10
CA PHE A 85 6.51 10.55 -0.77
C PHE A 85 5.30 11.51 -0.85
N ASN A 86 5.24 12.33 -1.90
CA ASN A 86 4.17 13.29 -2.17
C ASN A 86 3.85 14.19 -0.96
N LEU A 87 4.87 14.60 -0.21
CA LEU A 87 4.71 15.56 0.87
C LEU A 87 4.58 16.98 0.30
N TYR A 88 3.81 17.82 0.99
CA TYR A 88 3.73 19.24 0.69
C TYR A 88 5.02 19.92 1.11
N PRO A 89 5.86 20.44 0.20
CA PRO A 89 7.21 20.91 0.51
C PRO A 89 7.25 22.18 1.34
N HIS A 90 6.15 22.94 1.37
CA HIS A 90 5.96 24.19 2.10
C HIS A 90 5.31 23.99 3.47
N MET A 91 5.07 22.76 3.89
CA MET A 91 4.48 22.39 5.17
C MET A 91 5.46 21.59 6.00
N SER A 92 5.40 21.75 7.33
CA SER A 92 6.14 20.91 8.28
C SER A 92 5.65 19.44 8.22
N ALA A 93 6.40 18.52 8.84
CA ALA A 93 5.95 17.13 8.98
C ALA A 93 4.61 17.06 9.71
N LEU A 94 4.46 17.81 10.80
CA LEU A 94 3.20 17.86 11.56
C LEU A 94 2.04 18.39 10.72
N ASP A 95 2.23 19.47 9.96
CA ASP A 95 1.19 20.05 9.13
C ASP A 95 0.81 19.12 7.97
N ASN A 96 1.78 18.45 7.36
CA ASN A 96 1.53 17.40 6.35
C ASN A 96 0.59 16.31 6.87
N VAL A 97 0.81 15.86 8.10
CA VAL A 97 0.02 14.80 8.73
C VAL A 97 -1.35 15.31 9.20
N ALA A 98 -1.44 16.55 9.70
CA ALA A 98 -2.66 17.12 10.27
C ALA A 98 -3.67 17.61 9.20
N LEU A 99 -3.22 17.84 7.97
CA LEU A 99 -4.05 18.45 6.92
C LEU A 99 -5.35 17.67 6.65
N ALA A 100 -5.24 16.37 6.42
CA ALA A 100 -6.40 15.55 6.09
C ALA A 100 -7.38 15.37 7.29
N PRO A 101 -6.93 15.09 8.52
CA PRO A 101 -7.80 15.12 9.70
C PRO A 101 -8.60 16.42 9.84
N MET A 102 -7.97 17.58 9.65
CA MET A 102 -8.66 18.89 9.75
C MET A 102 -9.67 19.10 8.62
N HIS A 103 -9.26 18.88 7.38
CA HIS A 103 -10.05 19.27 6.22
C HIS A 103 -11.03 18.22 5.73
N VAL A 104 -10.71 16.94 5.89
CA VAL A 104 -11.52 15.80 5.41
C VAL A 104 -12.39 15.24 6.54
N ARG A 105 -11.77 14.91 7.71
CA ARG A 105 -12.51 14.40 8.89
C ARG A 105 -13.17 15.53 9.68
N LYS A 106 -12.86 16.81 9.38
CA LYS A 106 -13.41 18.00 10.05
C LYS A 106 -13.13 18.04 11.57
N LEU A 107 -12.00 17.49 11.97
CA LEU A 107 -11.58 17.56 13.37
C LEU A 107 -11.20 18.98 13.75
N PRO A 108 -11.47 19.40 15.01
CA PRO A 108 -10.89 20.61 15.58
C PRO A 108 -9.36 20.60 15.45
N ARG A 109 -8.77 21.78 15.22
CA ARG A 109 -7.31 21.89 15.00
C ARG A 109 -6.49 21.24 16.13
N ALA A 110 -6.87 21.43 17.39
CA ALA A 110 -6.16 20.86 18.52
C ALA A 110 -6.16 19.32 18.46
N ASP A 111 -7.30 18.69 18.19
CA ASP A 111 -7.45 17.24 18.12
C ASP A 111 -6.69 16.66 16.92
N ALA A 112 -6.75 17.35 15.76
CA ALA A 112 -6.00 16.95 14.58
C ALA A 112 -4.48 16.99 14.83
N LEU A 113 -3.96 18.04 15.47
CA LEU A 113 -2.55 18.17 15.82
C LEU A 113 -2.14 17.11 16.84
N ALA A 114 -2.94 16.88 17.90
CA ALA A 114 -2.65 15.85 18.91
C ALA A 114 -2.57 14.45 18.26
N ARG A 115 -3.55 14.12 17.42
CA ARG A 115 -3.54 12.85 16.65
C ARG A 115 -2.32 12.74 15.75
N SER A 116 -1.97 13.81 15.07
CA SER A 116 -0.84 13.82 14.12
C SER A 116 0.51 13.65 14.83
N ARG A 117 0.68 14.28 16.01
CA ARG A 117 1.87 14.06 16.86
C ARG A 117 1.99 12.58 17.24
N ALA A 118 0.92 11.98 17.73
CA ALA A 118 0.92 10.55 18.09
C ALA A 118 1.29 9.65 16.90
N GLN A 119 0.82 9.96 15.67
CA GLN A 119 1.22 9.17 14.50
C GLN A 119 2.68 9.40 14.09
N LEU A 120 3.22 10.60 14.22
CA LEU A 120 4.64 10.87 13.97
C LEU A 120 5.53 10.18 15.01
N GLU A 121 5.15 10.20 16.28
CA GLU A 121 5.84 9.45 17.34
C GLU A 121 5.83 7.94 17.06
N ARG A 122 4.67 7.41 16.65
CA ARG A 122 4.50 5.98 16.28
C ARG A 122 5.44 5.53 15.16
N VAL A 123 5.75 6.41 14.21
CA VAL A 123 6.70 6.11 13.14
C VAL A 123 8.15 6.54 13.48
N GLY A 124 8.44 6.87 14.74
CA GLY A 124 9.78 7.23 15.22
C GLY A 124 10.26 8.62 14.80
N LEU A 125 9.33 9.59 14.65
CA LEU A 125 9.63 10.97 14.22
C LEU A 125 9.12 12.02 15.23
N GLY A 126 9.13 11.69 16.52
CA GLY A 126 8.68 12.57 17.60
C GLY A 126 9.55 13.83 17.77
N ASP A 127 10.78 13.83 17.28
CA ASP A 127 11.71 14.97 17.28
C ASP A 127 11.67 15.80 15.96
N LYS A 128 10.81 15.44 15.00
CA LYS A 128 10.77 16.01 13.64
C LYS A 128 9.48 16.77 13.31
N PHE A 129 8.66 17.12 14.29
CA PHE A 129 7.35 17.75 14.03
C PHE A 129 7.44 19.01 13.16
N ASP A 130 8.42 19.87 13.42
CA ASP A 130 8.59 21.15 12.74
C ASP A 130 9.54 21.07 11.52
N ALA A 131 10.09 19.88 11.22
CA ALA A 131 10.98 19.71 10.08
C ALA A 131 10.19 19.76 8.76
N PHE A 132 10.73 20.45 7.77
CA PHE A 132 10.20 20.49 6.41
C PHE A 132 10.74 19.30 5.59
N PRO A 133 10.05 18.86 4.51
CA PRO A 133 10.48 17.72 3.71
C PRO A 133 11.95 17.77 3.26
N LYS A 134 12.45 18.94 2.86
CA LYS A 134 13.85 19.13 2.46
C LYS A 134 14.90 18.89 3.57
N GLN A 135 14.46 18.86 4.82
CA GLN A 135 15.30 18.64 6.01
C GLN A 135 15.25 17.18 6.48
N LEU A 136 14.46 16.35 5.81
CA LEU A 136 14.23 14.95 6.15
C LEU A 136 14.91 14.03 5.13
N SER A 137 15.49 12.92 5.61
CA SER A 137 15.96 11.84 4.73
C SER A 137 14.80 11.22 3.94
N GLY A 138 15.09 10.46 2.89
CA GLY A 138 14.07 9.73 2.12
C GLY A 138 13.22 8.81 3.01
N GLY A 139 13.85 8.03 3.89
CA GLY A 139 13.16 7.16 4.83
C GLY A 139 12.30 7.92 5.84
N GLN A 140 12.78 9.09 6.32
CA GLN A 140 11.98 9.96 7.18
C GLN A 140 10.77 10.54 6.44
N GLN A 141 10.94 11.00 5.19
CA GLN A 141 9.83 11.48 4.36
C GLN A 141 8.78 10.39 4.13
N GLN A 142 9.22 9.16 3.87
CA GLN A 142 8.31 8.01 3.71
C GLN A 142 7.54 7.73 5.00
N ARG A 143 8.21 7.76 6.15
CA ARG A 143 7.55 7.57 7.45
C ARG A 143 6.56 8.71 7.77
N VAL A 144 6.84 9.96 7.40
CA VAL A 144 5.86 11.06 7.46
C VAL A 144 4.64 10.75 6.59
N ALA A 145 4.85 10.23 5.37
CA ALA A 145 3.74 9.88 4.48
C ALA A 145 2.90 8.69 5.03
N ILE A 146 3.53 7.72 5.71
CA ILE A 146 2.80 6.66 6.45
C ILE A 146 2.00 7.29 7.59
N ALA A 147 2.59 8.14 8.43
CA ALA A 147 1.91 8.82 9.53
C ALA A 147 0.72 9.65 9.02
N ARG A 148 0.87 10.33 7.87
CA ARG A 148 -0.20 11.08 7.21
C ARG A 148 -1.38 10.17 6.84
N SER A 149 -1.12 8.99 6.31
CA SER A 149 -2.17 8.03 5.99
C SER A 149 -2.83 7.48 7.27
N LEU A 150 -2.04 7.13 8.29
CA LEU A 150 -2.52 6.61 9.57
C LEU A 150 -3.33 7.64 10.37
N SER A 151 -3.05 8.94 10.22
CA SER A 151 -3.78 10.02 10.91
C SER A 151 -5.26 10.08 10.54
N MET A 152 -5.61 9.52 9.38
CA MET A 152 -6.99 9.33 8.94
C MET A 152 -7.68 8.12 9.60
N GLN A 153 -6.96 7.30 10.38
CA GLN A 153 -7.47 6.06 10.98
C GLN A 153 -8.12 5.14 9.93
N PRO A 154 -7.38 4.76 8.88
CA PRO A 154 -7.92 3.91 7.83
C PRO A 154 -8.15 2.48 8.32
N LYS A 155 -9.09 1.78 7.71
CA LYS A 155 -9.31 0.34 7.92
C LYS A 155 -8.38 -0.52 7.08
N ILE A 156 -7.89 0.01 5.97
CA ILE A 156 -7.05 -0.69 4.99
C ILE A 156 -5.90 0.23 4.60
N MET A 157 -4.69 -0.33 4.56
CA MET A 157 -3.50 0.34 4.04
C MET A 157 -3.05 -0.29 2.72
N LEU A 158 -2.83 0.54 1.72
CA LEU A 158 -2.39 0.16 0.38
C LEU A 158 -0.99 0.74 0.16
N PHE A 159 0.00 -0.11 -0.15
CA PHE A 159 1.39 0.29 -0.37
C PHE A 159 1.82 -0.04 -1.79
N ASP A 160 2.13 0.98 -2.60
CA ASP A 160 2.61 0.85 -3.98
C ASP A 160 4.13 1.09 -4.02
N GLU A 161 4.91 0.02 -3.86
CA GLU A 161 6.38 0.02 -3.84
C GLU A 161 6.98 1.06 -2.87
N PRO A 162 6.68 0.99 -1.57
CA PRO A 162 6.99 2.05 -0.60
C PRO A 162 8.50 2.29 -0.38
N THR A 163 9.36 1.39 -0.83
CA THR A 163 10.83 1.46 -0.62
C THR A 163 11.61 1.74 -1.90
N SER A 164 10.98 1.73 -3.07
CA SER A 164 11.68 1.80 -4.36
C SER A 164 12.40 3.12 -4.66
N ALA A 165 12.06 4.20 -3.93
CA ALA A 165 12.71 5.50 -4.03
C ALA A 165 13.72 5.77 -2.88
N LEU A 166 14.10 4.73 -2.12
CA LEU A 166 14.96 4.84 -0.94
C LEU A 166 16.31 4.18 -1.18
N ASP A 167 17.33 4.75 -0.54
CA ASP A 167 18.62 4.10 -0.41
C ASP A 167 18.51 2.87 0.52
N PRO A 168 19.32 1.81 0.30
CA PRO A 168 19.24 0.56 1.07
C PRO A 168 19.27 0.74 2.59
N GLU A 169 20.05 1.71 3.09
CA GLU A 169 20.17 2.00 4.52
C GLU A 169 18.87 2.50 5.15
N MET A 170 17.97 3.11 4.33
CA MET A 170 16.72 3.70 4.80
C MET A 170 15.52 2.74 4.69
N ILE A 171 15.67 1.64 3.95
CA ILE A 171 14.59 0.67 3.70
C ILE A 171 14.13 0.03 5.00
N THR A 172 15.06 -0.39 5.86
CA THR A 172 14.78 -1.10 7.11
C THR A 172 13.83 -0.32 8.01
N GLU A 173 14.05 0.99 8.20
CA GLU A 173 13.23 1.83 9.06
C GLU A 173 11.75 1.90 8.59
N VAL A 174 11.52 1.92 7.28
CA VAL A 174 10.18 1.94 6.68
C VAL A 174 9.52 0.57 6.82
N LEU A 175 10.27 -0.50 6.55
CA LEU A 175 9.75 -1.86 6.68
C LEU A 175 9.41 -2.22 8.12
N ASP A 176 10.17 -1.74 9.11
CA ASP A 176 9.88 -1.96 10.53
C ASP A 176 8.53 -1.33 10.94
N VAL A 177 8.22 -0.13 10.46
CA VAL A 177 6.90 0.47 10.65
C VAL A 177 5.81 -0.42 10.04
N MET A 178 6.00 -0.94 8.83
CA MET A 178 5.02 -1.80 8.17
C MET A 178 4.86 -3.15 8.89
N VAL A 179 5.95 -3.72 9.43
CA VAL A 179 5.91 -4.92 10.29
C VAL A 179 5.07 -4.67 11.56
N GLN A 180 5.22 -3.48 12.16
CA GLN A 180 4.43 -3.12 13.34
C GLN A 180 2.95 -3.01 13.00
N LEU A 181 2.59 -2.40 11.86
CA LEU A 181 1.20 -2.33 11.41
C LEU A 181 0.58 -3.72 11.16
N ALA A 182 1.35 -4.65 10.59
CA ALA A 182 0.93 -6.04 10.40
C ALA A 182 0.62 -6.72 11.74
N LYS A 183 1.52 -6.58 12.73
CA LYS A 183 1.32 -7.14 14.08
C LYS A 183 0.10 -6.59 14.80
N GLU A 184 -0.29 -5.35 14.49
CA GLU A 184 -1.49 -4.70 15.05
C GLU A 184 -2.79 -5.13 14.33
N GLY A 185 -2.71 -6.03 13.35
CA GLY A 185 -3.86 -6.54 12.60
C GLY A 185 -4.40 -5.59 11.54
N MET A 186 -3.56 -4.68 11.01
CA MET A 186 -3.93 -3.80 9.91
C MET A 186 -4.14 -4.61 8.63
N THR A 187 -5.30 -4.46 7.97
CA THR A 187 -5.51 -5.01 6.63
C THR A 187 -4.61 -4.30 5.62
N MET A 188 -3.77 -5.04 4.90
CA MET A 188 -2.81 -4.44 3.97
C MET A 188 -2.76 -5.17 2.63
N ILE A 189 -2.66 -4.39 1.53
CA ILE A 189 -2.12 -4.88 0.26
C ILE A 189 -0.81 -4.15 0.01
N VAL A 190 0.27 -4.90 -0.17
CA VAL A 190 1.62 -4.37 -0.33
C VAL A 190 2.21 -4.83 -1.64
N VAL A 191 2.40 -3.91 -2.58
CA VAL A 191 3.21 -4.15 -3.78
C VAL A 191 4.66 -3.88 -3.42
N THR A 192 5.53 -4.88 -3.50
CA THR A 192 6.94 -4.72 -3.12
C THR A 192 7.85 -5.70 -3.84
N HIS A 193 9.14 -5.35 -3.90
CA HIS A 193 10.25 -6.21 -4.29
C HIS A 193 11.07 -6.70 -3.07
N GLU A 194 10.68 -6.30 -1.85
CA GLU A 194 11.36 -6.69 -0.60
C GLU A 194 10.90 -8.10 -0.17
N MET A 195 11.54 -9.14 -0.72
CA MET A 195 11.11 -10.52 -0.48
C MET A 195 11.32 -10.97 0.97
N GLY A 196 12.35 -10.45 1.65
CA GLY A 196 12.56 -10.70 3.09
C GLY A 196 11.42 -10.17 3.95
N PHE A 197 10.90 -8.98 3.63
CA PHE A 197 9.70 -8.41 4.27
C PHE A 197 8.47 -9.29 3.96
N ALA A 198 8.25 -9.62 2.67
CA ALA A 198 7.12 -10.43 2.26
C ALA A 198 7.07 -11.77 3.03
N ARG A 199 8.20 -12.47 3.15
CA ARG A 199 8.30 -13.72 3.89
C ARG A 199 7.99 -13.57 5.39
N LYS A 200 8.30 -12.40 5.97
CA LYS A 200 8.15 -12.14 7.41
C LYS A 200 6.73 -11.79 7.83
N VAL A 201 5.96 -11.12 6.97
CA VAL A 201 4.70 -10.49 7.38
C VAL A 201 3.49 -10.86 6.55
N ALA A 202 3.67 -11.41 5.34
CA ALA A 202 2.52 -11.75 4.49
C ALA A 202 1.77 -12.96 5.05
N ASP A 203 0.44 -12.89 5.03
CA ASP A 203 -0.41 -14.06 5.20
C ASP A 203 -0.53 -14.82 3.87
N ARG A 204 -0.54 -14.08 2.75
CA ARG A 204 -0.50 -14.65 1.40
C ARG A 204 0.36 -13.81 0.46
N VAL A 205 1.04 -14.51 -0.45
CA VAL A 205 1.77 -13.89 -1.57
C VAL A 205 0.99 -14.12 -2.85
N VAL A 206 0.79 -13.05 -3.61
CA VAL A 206 0.15 -13.04 -4.92
C VAL A 206 1.19 -12.74 -5.97
N PHE A 207 1.48 -13.70 -6.84
CA PHE A 207 2.39 -13.52 -7.95
C PHE A 207 1.65 -13.13 -9.22
N MET A 208 2.02 -11.98 -9.79
CA MET A 208 1.43 -11.47 -11.03
C MET A 208 2.44 -11.46 -12.17
N ASP A 209 2.01 -11.89 -13.36
CA ASP A 209 2.75 -11.69 -14.60
C ASP A 209 1.77 -11.41 -15.76
N LYS A 210 2.14 -10.48 -16.67
CA LYS A 210 1.37 -10.12 -17.88
C LYS A 210 -0.12 -9.85 -17.60
N GLY A 211 -0.41 -9.14 -16.52
CA GLY A 211 -1.77 -8.74 -16.15
C GLY A 211 -2.62 -9.82 -15.48
N LYS A 212 -2.08 -10.98 -15.17
CA LYS A 212 -2.79 -12.09 -14.53
C LYS A 212 -2.20 -12.43 -13.17
N ILE A 213 -3.04 -12.91 -12.26
CA ILE A 213 -2.59 -13.62 -11.07
C ILE A 213 -2.25 -15.05 -11.50
N LEU A 214 -0.99 -15.43 -11.37
CA LEU A 214 -0.51 -16.77 -11.76
C LEU A 214 -0.39 -17.72 -10.59
N GLU A 215 -0.17 -17.20 -9.38
CA GLU A 215 -0.09 -18.00 -8.16
C GLU A 215 -0.54 -17.17 -6.96
N VAL A 216 -1.26 -17.81 -6.04
CA VAL A 216 -1.56 -17.30 -4.70
C VAL A 216 -1.20 -18.41 -3.72
N ALA A 217 -0.27 -18.11 -2.82
CA ALA A 217 0.24 -19.13 -1.90
C ALA A 217 0.57 -18.53 -0.53
N ASP A 218 0.66 -19.39 0.48
CA ASP A 218 1.31 -19.11 1.75
C ASP A 218 2.78 -18.70 1.50
N PRO A 219 3.34 -17.73 2.26
CA PRO A 219 4.70 -17.26 2.06
C PRO A 219 5.74 -18.40 2.08
N GLU A 220 5.64 -19.33 3.02
CA GLU A 220 6.62 -20.42 3.11
C GLU A 220 6.57 -21.29 1.84
N VAL A 221 5.39 -21.63 1.36
CA VAL A 221 5.22 -22.40 0.11
C VAL A 221 5.73 -21.61 -1.09
N PHE A 222 5.38 -20.31 -1.19
CA PHE A 222 5.80 -19.48 -2.31
C PHE A 222 7.32 -19.35 -2.41
N PHE A 223 8.01 -19.14 -1.29
CA PHE A 223 9.47 -18.92 -1.28
C PHE A 223 10.30 -20.21 -1.32
N THR A 224 9.75 -21.36 -0.97
CA THR A 224 10.50 -22.64 -0.97
C THR A 224 10.16 -23.54 -2.14
N ASN A 225 8.89 -23.63 -2.52
CA ASN A 225 8.41 -24.54 -3.56
C ASN A 225 7.24 -23.96 -4.36
N PRO A 226 7.41 -22.84 -5.07
CA PRO A 226 6.34 -22.24 -5.88
C PRO A 226 5.87 -23.21 -6.96
N VAL A 227 4.57 -23.27 -7.14
CA VAL A 227 3.93 -24.22 -8.10
C VAL A 227 4.11 -23.73 -9.53
N ASN A 228 3.95 -22.43 -9.77
CA ASN A 228 4.01 -21.86 -11.11
C ASN A 228 5.45 -21.73 -11.62
N PRO A 229 5.79 -22.25 -12.82
CA PRO A 229 7.15 -22.16 -13.38
C PRO A 229 7.67 -20.72 -13.51
N ARG A 230 6.79 -19.77 -13.81
CA ARG A 230 7.16 -18.34 -13.92
C ARG A 230 7.51 -17.74 -12.56
N ALA A 231 6.81 -18.17 -11.49
CA ALA A 231 7.14 -17.76 -10.13
C ALA A 231 8.53 -18.29 -9.73
N ARG A 232 8.86 -19.54 -10.06
CA ARG A 232 10.19 -20.13 -9.83
C ARG A 232 11.29 -19.34 -10.56
N GLU A 233 11.09 -19.04 -11.84
CA GLU A 233 12.04 -18.24 -12.62
C GLU A 233 12.22 -16.84 -12.04
N PHE A 234 11.14 -16.20 -11.61
CA PHE A 234 11.17 -14.89 -10.97
C PHE A 234 11.97 -14.90 -9.68
N LEU A 235 11.68 -15.85 -8.78
CA LEU A 235 12.37 -15.99 -7.49
C LEU A 235 13.84 -16.32 -7.67
N SER A 236 14.20 -17.18 -8.62
CA SER A 236 15.60 -17.52 -8.87
C SER A 236 16.44 -16.31 -9.29
N LYS A 237 15.84 -15.33 -9.98
CA LYS A 237 16.52 -14.08 -10.36
C LYS A 237 16.67 -13.08 -9.21
N ILE A 238 15.73 -13.06 -8.27
CA ILE A 238 15.74 -12.08 -7.17
C ILE A 238 16.55 -12.60 -5.96
N LEU A 239 16.47 -13.88 -5.65
CA LEU A 239 17.14 -14.45 -4.49
C LEU A 239 18.63 -14.73 -4.71
N ASN A 240 19.11 -14.73 -5.96
CA ASN A 240 20.51 -14.93 -6.32
C ASN A 240 21.27 -13.60 -6.54
N HIS A 241 20.65 -12.47 -6.23
CA HIS A 241 21.25 -11.13 -6.16
C HIS A 241 21.27 -10.65 -4.71
#